data_e88ce76f6e61ec26ba2e6a448da191e0
#
_entry.id   e88ce76f6e61ec26ba2e6a448da191e0
#
_cell.length_a   1.000
_cell.length_b   1.000
_cell.length_c   1.000
_cell.angle_alpha   90.00
_cell.angle_beta   90.00
_cell.angle_gamma   90.00
#
_symmetry.space_group_name_H-M   'P 1'
#
loop_
_entity.id
_entity.type
_entity.pdbx_description
1 polymer ?
#
loop_
_entity_poly.entity_id
_entity_poly.type
_entity_poly.pdbx_seq_one_letter_code
_entity_poly.pdbx_strand_id
1 'polypeptide(L)'
;MCKSFGALQVARDVSLALPAGARHALIGPNGAGKTTLVHLITGLLPPSSGAIRIGGRDVTRLAAERRVALGLARTFQISSLFPGLTVAENIGLAVAARTGVEIRPWGSLRRQAQVIDEAASMLEQLGLLALAGRAIASLAYGQRRLVEIALALALKPKILLLDEPAAGVASNDRGMLLDLLLSLPADLAILIIEHDMSLVFRLARRMTVLVDGGILTEGSVADVRADPRVRDVYLGSRHHA
;
A
#
# COMPACT_ATOMS: atom_id res chain seq x y z
N MET A 1 -11.12 17.21 -1.01
CA MET A 1 -11.93 16.51 0.02
C MET A 1 -11.55 16.94 1.41
N CYS A 2 -12.51 16.97 2.35
CA CYS A 2 -12.29 17.36 3.75
C CYS A 2 -12.75 16.28 4.72
N LYS A 3 -12.16 16.25 5.93
CA LYS A 3 -12.58 15.40 7.04
C LYS A 3 -12.43 16.12 8.36
N SER A 4 -13.52 16.15 9.12
CA SER A 4 -13.54 16.71 10.49
C SER A 4 -14.06 15.67 11.49
N PHE A 5 -13.57 15.71 12.71
CA PHE A 5 -14.06 15.02 13.89
C PHE A 5 -14.44 16.07 14.93
N GLY A 6 -15.74 16.40 15.01
CA GLY A 6 -16.18 17.55 15.77
C GLY A 6 -15.55 18.85 15.25
N ALA A 7 -14.89 19.60 16.12
CA ALA A 7 -14.19 20.84 15.77
C ALA A 7 -12.80 20.60 15.11
N LEU A 8 -12.25 19.39 15.22
CA LEU A 8 -10.91 19.08 14.68
C LEU A 8 -11.00 18.72 13.20
N GLN A 9 -10.42 19.54 12.33
CA GLN A 9 -10.33 19.28 10.90
C GLN A 9 -9.01 18.59 10.57
N VAL A 10 -9.07 17.30 10.19
CA VAL A 10 -7.91 16.39 9.98
C VAL A 10 -7.52 16.27 8.52
N ALA A 11 -8.45 16.56 7.59
CA ALA A 11 -8.14 16.74 6.17
C ALA A 11 -8.81 18.03 5.70
N ARG A 12 -8.00 18.94 5.12
CA ARG A 12 -8.39 20.28 4.70
C ARG A 12 -8.15 20.44 3.22
N ASP A 13 -9.22 20.42 2.45
CA ASP A 13 -9.22 20.60 0.99
C ASP A 13 -8.15 19.78 0.24
N VAL A 14 -7.97 18.52 0.66
CA VAL A 14 -6.98 17.62 0.04
C VAL A 14 -7.46 17.23 -1.36
N SER A 15 -6.66 17.55 -2.37
CA SER A 15 -6.83 17.11 -3.75
C SER A 15 -5.58 16.37 -4.19
N LEU A 16 -5.71 15.08 -4.46
CA LEU A 16 -4.62 14.20 -4.87
C LEU A 16 -5.04 13.40 -6.10
N ALA A 17 -4.21 13.39 -7.12
CA ALA A 17 -4.40 12.59 -8.33
C ALA A 17 -3.31 11.51 -8.44
N LEU A 18 -3.75 10.28 -8.68
CA LEU A 18 -2.87 9.14 -8.84
C LEU A 18 -3.13 8.50 -10.23
N PRO A 19 -2.44 8.93 -11.29
CA PRO A 19 -2.59 8.34 -12.62
C PRO A 19 -2.09 6.89 -12.64
N ALA A 20 -2.50 6.12 -13.66
CA ALA A 20 -1.99 4.78 -13.88
C ALA A 20 -0.46 4.79 -13.96
N GLY A 21 0.19 3.81 -13.34
CA GLY A 21 1.65 3.72 -13.27
C GLY A 21 2.32 4.76 -12.35
N ALA A 22 1.55 5.56 -11.61
CA ALA A 22 2.14 6.51 -10.66
C ALA A 22 3.02 5.80 -9.62
N ARG A 23 4.13 6.41 -9.30
CA ARG A 23 4.99 6.11 -8.16
C ARG A 23 4.99 7.36 -7.28
N HIS A 24 4.05 7.44 -6.36
CA HIS A 24 3.77 8.65 -5.59
C HIS A 24 4.01 8.42 -4.10
N ALA A 25 4.79 9.30 -3.48
CA ALA A 25 4.99 9.28 -2.04
C ALA A 25 4.12 10.33 -1.35
N LEU A 26 3.49 9.94 -0.25
CA LEU A 26 2.82 10.82 0.69
C LEU A 26 3.65 10.89 1.96
N ILE A 27 4.25 12.04 2.21
CA ILE A 27 5.09 12.29 3.39
C ILE A 27 4.49 13.38 4.26
N GLY A 28 5.00 13.54 5.46
CA GLY A 28 4.58 14.58 6.40
C GLY A 28 4.90 14.19 7.84
N PRO A 29 4.91 15.13 8.78
CA PRO A 29 5.15 14.85 10.19
C PRO A 29 4.09 13.93 10.80
N ASN A 30 4.37 13.45 12.02
CA ASN A 30 3.36 12.72 12.80
C ASN A 30 2.16 13.62 13.06
N GLY A 31 0.95 13.07 12.98
CA GLY A 31 -0.28 13.85 13.14
C GLY A 31 -0.71 14.65 11.90
N ALA A 32 0.05 14.68 10.81
CA ALA A 32 -0.29 15.43 9.61
C ALA A 32 -1.58 14.98 8.90
N GLY A 33 -2.18 13.85 9.29
CA GLY A 33 -3.40 13.32 8.69
C GLY A 33 -3.20 12.23 7.64
N LYS A 34 -1.96 11.72 7.45
CA LYS A 34 -1.65 10.68 6.45
C LYS A 34 -2.50 9.42 6.60
N THR A 35 -2.58 8.85 7.80
CA THR A 35 -3.40 7.67 8.09
C THR A 35 -4.89 7.93 7.85
N THR A 36 -5.38 9.12 8.24
CA THR A 36 -6.76 9.53 7.97
C THR A 36 -7.02 9.59 6.47
N LEU A 37 -6.10 10.17 5.69
CA LEU A 37 -6.22 10.22 4.22
C LEU A 37 -6.27 8.80 3.61
N VAL A 38 -5.43 7.89 4.08
CA VAL A 38 -5.49 6.47 3.66
C VAL A 38 -6.84 5.85 4.00
N HIS A 39 -7.37 6.07 5.21
CA HIS A 39 -8.69 5.56 5.61
C HIS A 39 -9.83 6.14 4.75
N LEU A 40 -9.74 7.41 4.35
CA LEU A 40 -10.68 8.02 3.41
C LEU A 40 -10.60 7.35 2.03
N ILE A 41 -9.39 7.17 1.48
CA ILE A 41 -9.17 6.54 0.17
C ILE A 41 -9.64 5.08 0.19
N THR A 42 -9.38 4.34 1.26
CA THR A 42 -9.76 2.92 1.37
C THR A 42 -11.22 2.69 1.72
N GLY A 43 -11.97 3.73 2.15
CA GLY A 43 -13.38 3.59 2.53
C GLY A 43 -13.63 3.13 3.96
N LEU A 44 -12.57 3.08 4.79
CA LEU A 44 -12.69 2.84 6.23
C LEU A 44 -13.28 4.03 6.97
N LEU A 45 -13.13 5.23 6.40
CA LEU A 45 -13.77 6.47 6.88
C LEU A 45 -14.47 7.18 5.72
N PRO A 46 -15.69 7.70 5.90
CA PRO A 46 -16.30 8.59 4.93
C PRO A 46 -15.72 10.00 5.07
N PRO A 47 -15.52 10.74 3.96
CA PRO A 47 -15.17 12.16 4.02
C PRO A 47 -16.35 12.97 4.55
N SER A 48 -16.07 14.14 5.16
CA SER A 48 -17.10 15.12 5.56
C SER A 48 -17.63 15.90 4.36
N SER A 49 -16.78 16.14 3.34
CA SER A 49 -17.14 16.74 2.06
C SER A 49 -16.13 16.41 0.97
N GLY A 50 -16.52 16.63 -0.29
CA GLY A 50 -15.72 16.30 -1.45
C GLY A 50 -16.02 14.89 -1.97
N ALA A 51 -15.24 14.45 -2.96
CA ALA A 51 -15.45 13.18 -3.65
C ALA A 51 -14.15 12.39 -3.82
N ILE A 52 -14.27 11.06 -3.86
CA ILE A 52 -13.19 10.12 -4.15
C ILE A 52 -13.59 9.33 -5.39
N ARG A 53 -12.68 9.25 -6.38
CA ARG A 53 -12.94 8.54 -7.63
C ARG A 53 -11.86 7.50 -7.89
N ILE A 54 -12.26 6.34 -8.38
CA ILE A 54 -11.37 5.27 -8.85
C ILE A 54 -11.76 4.93 -10.28
N GLY A 55 -10.84 5.08 -11.22
CA GLY A 55 -11.12 4.86 -12.64
C GLY A 55 -12.28 5.72 -13.18
N GLY A 56 -12.38 6.99 -12.71
CA GLY A 56 -13.46 7.91 -13.06
C GLY A 56 -14.78 7.69 -12.29
N ARG A 57 -14.97 6.53 -11.66
CA ARG A 57 -16.19 6.20 -10.90
C ARG A 57 -16.13 6.81 -9.51
N ASP A 58 -17.21 7.47 -9.09
CA ASP A 58 -17.36 7.95 -7.71
C ASP A 58 -17.52 6.77 -6.75
N VAL A 59 -16.61 6.71 -5.77
CA VAL A 59 -16.55 5.67 -4.74
C VAL A 59 -16.71 6.24 -3.34
N THR A 60 -17.06 7.50 -3.22
CA THR A 60 -17.08 8.25 -1.96
C THR A 60 -17.85 7.53 -0.85
N ARG A 61 -18.98 6.93 -1.21
CA ARG A 61 -19.86 6.21 -0.27
C ARG A 61 -19.74 4.68 -0.33
N LEU A 62 -18.82 4.15 -1.16
CA LEU A 62 -18.62 2.71 -1.26
C LEU A 62 -17.81 2.20 -0.07
N ALA A 63 -18.24 1.07 0.49
CA ALA A 63 -17.49 0.32 1.49
C ALA A 63 -16.14 -0.20 0.94
N ALA A 64 -15.20 -0.49 1.84
CA ALA A 64 -13.83 -0.88 1.49
C ALA A 64 -13.79 -2.10 0.53
N GLU A 65 -14.60 -3.12 0.78
CA GLU A 65 -14.67 -4.35 -0.03
C GLU A 65 -15.05 -4.05 -1.50
N ARG A 66 -15.95 -3.09 -1.69
CA ARG A 66 -16.36 -2.64 -3.05
C ARG A 66 -15.25 -1.88 -3.74
N ARG A 67 -14.40 -1.14 -3.01
CA ARG A 67 -13.22 -0.47 -3.58
C ARG A 67 -12.12 -1.46 -3.95
N VAL A 68 -11.95 -2.53 -3.16
CA VAL A 68 -11.06 -3.64 -3.51
C VAL A 68 -11.50 -4.29 -4.83
N ALA A 69 -12.79 -4.54 -5.01
CA ALA A 69 -13.34 -5.08 -6.27
C ALA A 69 -13.13 -4.15 -7.48
N LEU A 70 -12.87 -2.85 -7.25
CA LEU A 70 -12.50 -1.88 -8.30
C LEU A 70 -11.00 -1.78 -8.55
N GLY A 71 -10.20 -2.59 -7.86
CA GLY A 71 -8.76 -2.69 -8.04
C GLY A 71 -7.93 -1.86 -7.06
N LEU A 72 -8.47 -1.46 -5.91
CA LEU A 72 -7.71 -0.83 -4.84
C LEU A 72 -7.23 -1.88 -3.84
N ALA A 73 -5.94 -2.07 -3.68
CA ALA A 73 -5.37 -2.88 -2.61
C ALA A 73 -4.58 -2.02 -1.63
N ARG A 74 -4.54 -2.43 -0.36
CA ARG A 74 -3.73 -1.82 0.69
C ARG A 74 -3.00 -2.92 1.46
N THR A 75 -1.73 -2.69 1.78
CA THR A 75 -1.04 -3.48 2.80
C THR A 75 -1.49 -3.02 4.18
N PHE A 76 -1.88 -3.95 5.05
CA PHE A 76 -2.36 -3.63 6.39
C PHE A 76 -1.18 -3.54 7.39
N GLN A 77 -1.31 -2.69 8.41
CA GLN A 77 -0.38 -2.65 9.56
C GLN A 77 -0.49 -3.89 10.45
N ILE A 78 -1.66 -4.56 10.43
CA ILE A 78 -1.90 -5.83 11.12
C ILE A 78 -1.85 -6.93 10.06
N SER A 79 -1.00 -7.92 10.29
CA SER A 79 -0.79 -9.02 9.34
C SER A 79 -2.12 -9.73 9.01
N SER A 80 -2.46 -9.75 7.72
CA SER A 80 -3.62 -10.49 7.20
C SER A 80 -3.24 -11.93 6.82
N LEU A 81 -2.03 -12.35 7.18
CA LEU A 81 -1.50 -13.68 6.88
C LEU A 81 -2.03 -14.73 7.87
N PHE A 82 -2.29 -15.91 7.39
CA PHE A 82 -2.63 -17.09 8.21
C PHE A 82 -1.34 -17.72 8.71
N PRO A 83 -1.01 -17.64 10.03
CA PRO A 83 0.30 -18.04 10.54
C PRO A 83 0.61 -19.53 10.37
N GLY A 84 -0.44 -20.37 10.44
CA GLY A 84 -0.33 -21.83 10.31
C GLY A 84 -0.19 -22.33 8.88
N LEU A 85 -0.43 -21.48 7.89
CA LEU A 85 -0.31 -21.83 6.49
C LEU A 85 1.06 -21.43 5.93
N THR A 86 1.47 -22.10 4.87
CA THR A 86 2.67 -21.73 4.09
C THR A 86 2.45 -20.43 3.31
N VAL A 87 3.55 -19.84 2.81
CA VAL A 87 3.49 -18.68 1.92
C VAL A 87 2.66 -18.99 0.68
N ALA A 88 2.91 -20.13 0.02
CA ALA A 88 2.17 -20.53 -1.18
C ALA A 88 0.67 -20.70 -0.92
N GLU A 89 0.29 -21.28 0.22
CA GLU A 89 -1.12 -21.43 0.61
C GLU A 89 -1.79 -20.07 0.87
N ASN A 90 -1.11 -19.14 1.55
CA ASN A 90 -1.63 -17.78 1.75
C ASN A 90 -1.89 -17.05 0.42
N ILE A 91 -0.93 -17.10 -0.50
CA ILE A 91 -1.07 -16.48 -1.83
C ILE A 91 -2.15 -17.22 -2.64
N GLY A 92 -2.18 -18.56 -2.59
CA GLY A 92 -3.22 -19.37 -3.23
C GLY A 92 -4.63 -19.01 -2.77
N LEU A 93 -4.85 -18.76 -1.47
CA LEU A 93 -6.13 -18.30 -0.94
C LEU A 93 -6.56 -16.94 -1.54
N ALA A 94 -5.64 -16.00 -1.69
CA ALA A 94 -5.94 -14.70 -2.29
C ALA A 94 -6.27 -14.83 -3.79
N VAL A 95 -5.53 -15.67 -4.53
CA VAL A 95 -5.81 -15.99 -5.94
C VAL A 95 -7.19 -16.64 -6.06
N ALA A 96 -7.50 -17.63 -5.22
CA ALA A 96 -8.80 -18.33 -5.21
C ALA A 96 -9.95 -17.35 -4.92
N ALA A 97 -9.81 -16.49 -3.91
CA ALA A 97 -10.81 -15.48 -3.58
C ALA A 97 -11.06 -14.51 -4.75
N ARG A 98 -10.00 -14.07 -5.45
CA ARG A 98 -10.10 -13.20 -6.63
C ARG A 98 -10.78 -13.90 -7.81
N THR A 99 -10.47 -15.17 -8.05
CA THR A 99 -10.96 -15.94 -9.20
C THR A 99 -12.33 -16.58 -8.96
N GLY A 100 -12.85 -16.51 -7.72
CA GLY A 100 -14.09 -17.16 -7.34
C GLY A 100 -14.00 -18.69 -7.31
N VAL A 101 -12.76 -19.23 -7.19
CA VAL A 101 -12.54 -20.67 -7.05
C VAL A 101 -12.76 -21.06 -5.60
N GLU A 102 -13.82 -21.84 -5.34
CA GLU A 102 -14.00 -22.46 -4.03
C GLU A 102 -12.98 -23.59 -3.85
N ILE A 103 -12.12 -23.44 -2.84
CA ILE A 103 -11.21 -24.50 -2.40
C ILE A 103 -12.03 -25.50 -1.60
N ARG A 104 -12.55 -26.53 -2.27
CA ARG A 104 -13.30 -27.62 -1.64
C ARG A 104 -12.55 -28.94 -1.86
N PRO A 105 -12.60 -29.90 -0.92
CA PRO A 105 -12.01 -31.22 -1.10
C PRO A 105 -12.48 -31.94 -2.38
N TRP A 106 -13.67 -31.63 -2.83
CA TRP A 106 -14.32 -32.20 -4.02
C TRP A 106 -14.40 -31.21 -5.20
N GLY A 107 -13.65 -30.10 -5.15
CA GLY A 107 -13.63 -29.09 -6.21
C GLY A 107 -12.91 -29.57 -7.47
N SER A 108 -13.06 -28.82 -8.57
CA SER A 108 -12.38 -29.12 -9.83
C SER A 108 -10.85 -29.07 -9.66
N LEU A 109 -10.18 -30.21 -9.76
CA LEU A 109 -8.72 -30.35 -9.70
C LEU A 109 -8.02 -29.40 -10.67
N ARG A 110 -8.58 -29.19 -11.88
CA ARG A 110 -8.03 -28.29 -12.87
C ARG A 110 -8.03 -26.81 -12.39
N ARG A 111 -9.09 -26.36 -11.71
CA ARG A 111 -9.16 -24.99 -11.18
C ARG A 111 -8.24 -24.82 -9.99
N GLN A 112 -8.08 -25.84 -9.16
CA GLN A 112 -7.13 -25.83 -8.05
C GLN A 112 -5.70 -25.80 -8.56
N ALA A 113 -5.36 -26.56 -9.60
CA ALA A 113 -4.04 -26.52 -10.25
C ALA A 113 -3.73 -25.12 -10.79
N GLN A 114 -4.70 -24.46 -11.46
CA GLN A 114 -4.51 -23.09 -11.95
C GLN A 114 -4.21 -22.08 -10.83
N VAL A 115 -4.86 -22.21 -9.67
CA VAL A 115 -4.58 -21.36 -8.51
C VAL A 115 -3.17 -21.59 -7.98
N ILE A 116 -2.74 -22.85 -7.90
CA ILE A 116 -1.40 -23.23 -7.44
C ILE A 116 -0.34 -22.70 -8.40
N ASP A 117 -0.54 -22.92 -9.71
CA ASP A 117 0.39 -22.49 -10.76
C ASP A 117 0.52 -20.94 -10.78
N GLU A 118 -0.60 -20.22 -10.63
CA GLU A 118 -0.57 -18.76 -10.59
C GLU A 118 0.14 -18.27 -9.33
N ALA A 119 -0.11 -18.87 -8.16
CA ALA A 119 0.56 -18.53 -6.92
C ALA A 119 2.07 -18.77 -7.00
N ALA A 120 2.50 -19.91 -7.57
CA ALA A 120 3.91 -20.24 -7.75
C ALA A 120 4.61 -19.26 -8.72
N SER A 121 3.99 -19.00 -9.89
CA SER A 121 4.51 -18.03 -10.86
C SER A 121 4.65 -16.64 -10.28
N MET A 122 3.70 -16.21 -9.48
CA MET A 122 3.74 -14.91 -8.81
C MET A 122 4.88 -14.85 -7.78
N LEU A 123 5.06 -15.89 -6.97
CA LEU A 123 6.15 -15.96 -5.99
C LEU A 123 7.52 -15.96 -6.69
N GLU A 124 7.64 -16.61 -7.85
CA GLU A 124 8.85 -16.60 -8.68
C GLU A 124 9.14 -15.19 -9.19
N GLN A 125 8.14 -14.51 -9.79
CA GLN A 125 8.27 -13.14 -10.31
C GLN A 125 8.68 -12.13 -9.23
N LEU A 126 8.25 -12.35 -7.99
CA LEU A 126 8.56 -11.48 -6.83
C LEU A 126 9.86 -11.90 -6.11
N GLY A 127 10.56 -12.95 -6.57
CA GLY A 127 11.76 -13.46 -5.92
C GLY A 127 11.51 -14.14 -4.58
N LEU A 128 10.28 -14.60 -4.33
CA LEU A 128 9.86 -15.20 -3.05
C LEU A 128 9.68 -16.73 -3.11
N LEU A 129 10.03 -17.37 -4.24
CA LEU A 129 9.81 -18.80 -4.45
C LEU A 129 10.50 -19.65 -3.36
N ALA A 130 11.71 -19.25 -2.90
CA ALA A 130 12.43 -19.94 -1.84
C ALA A 130 11.67 -19.96 -0.48
N LEU A 131 10.70 -19.08 -0.30
CA LEU A 131 9.85 -19.02 0.90
C LEU A 131 8.55 -19.80 0.74
N ALA A 132 8.19 -20.28 -0.46
CA ALA A 132 6.88 -20.81 -0.81
C ALA A 132 6.36 -21.89 0.17
N GLY A 133 7.23 -22.86 0.53
CA GLY A 133 6.89 -23.95 1.44
C GLY A 133 7.04 -23.63 2.93
N ARG A 134 7.48 -22.44 3.30
CA ARG A 134 7.66 -22.07 4.70
C ARG A 134 6.36 -21.59 5.33
N ALA A 135 6.07 -22.06 6.56
CA ALA A 135 4.95 -21.53 7.33
C ALA A 135 5.19 -20.05 7.70
N ILE A 136 4.15 -19.22 7.61
CA ILE A 136 4.24 -17.79 7.95
C ILE A 136 4.81 -17.55 9.35
N ALA A 137 4.40 -18.38 10.32
CA ALA A 137 4.90 -18.27 11.70
C ALA A 137 6.43 -18.41 11.81
N SER A 138 7.09 -19.13 10.88
CA SER A 138 8.54 -19.34 10.87
C SER A 138 9.34 -18.24 10.18
N LEU A 139 8.67 -17.27 9.54
CA LEU A 139 9.33 -16.21 8.80
C LEU A 139 9.81 -15.08 9.72
N ALA A 140 10.95 -14.49 9.38
CA ALA A 140 11.37 -13.22 9.96
C ALA A 140 10.38 -12.10 9.61
N TYR A 141 10.37 -11.04 10.41
CA TYR A 141 9.44 -9.93 10.22
C TYR A 141 9.52 -9.32 8.81
N GLY A 142 10.72 -9.04 8.31
CA GLY A 142 10.94 -8.52 6.96
C GLY A 142 10.39 -9.44 5.87
N GLN A 143 10.59 -10.76 6.01
CA GLN A 143 10.03 -11.74 5.07
C GLN A 143 8.50 -11.76 5.09
N ARG A 144 7.87 -11.65 6.28
CA ARG A 144 6.40 -11.52 6.36
C ARG A 144 5.90 -10.28 5.64
N ARG A 145 6.62 -9.16 5.74
CA ARG A 145 6.27 -7.92 5.06
C ARG A 145 6.29 -8.07 3.53
N LEU A 146 7.27 -8.79 2.99
CA LEU A 146 7.30 -9.12 1.55
C LEU A 146 6.08 -9.97 1.13
N VAL A 147 5.72 -10.96 1.95
CA VAL A 147 4.55 -11.81 1.69
C VAL A 147 3.24 -11.03 1.78
N GLU A 148 3.11 -10.05 2.68
CA GLU A 148 1.94 -9.15 2.75
C GLU A 148 1.76 -8.33 1.47
N ILE A 149 2.87 -7.83 0.91
CA ILE A 149 2.85 -7.13 -0.38
C ILE A 149 2.43 -8.11 -1.49
N ALA A 150 3.02 -9.31 -1.51
CA ALA A 150 2.65 -10.35 -2.46
C ALA A 150 1.16 -10.72 -2.36
N LEU A 151 0.61 -10.82 -1.14
CA LEU A 151 -0.81 -11.07 -0.91
C LEU A 151 -1.70 -9.98 -1.53
N ALA A 152 -1.33 -8.71 -1.34
CA ALA A 152 -2.04 -7.59 -1.94
C ALA A 152 -1.97 -7.61 -3.48
N LEU A 153 -0.83 -8.00 -4.05
CA LEU A 153 -0.62 -8.15 -5.50
C LEU A 153 -1.39 -9.32 -6.10
N ALA A 154 -1.65 -10.40 -5.32
CA ALA A 154 -2.44 -11.54 -5.76
C ALA A 154 -3.88 -11.16 -6.15
N LEU A 155 -4.37 -10.03 -5.65
CA LEU A 155 -5.66 -9.45 -6.04
C LEU A 155 -5.62 -8.75 -7.41
N LYS A 156 -4.45 -8.67 -8.07
CA LYS A 156 -4.21 -7.92 -9.33
C LYS A 156 -4.74 -6.50 -9.27
N PRO A 157 -4.29 -5.70 -8.30
CA PRO A 157 -4.80 -4.35 -8.12
C PRO A 157 -4.35 -3.42 -9.25
N LYS A 158 -5.13 -2.34 -9.49
CA LYS A 158 -4.75 -1.19 -10.31
C LYS A 158 -4.05 -0.12 -9.50
N ILE A 159 -4.35 -0.07 -8.19
CA ILE A 159 -3.82 0.88 -7.22
C ILE A 159 -3.39 0.11 -5.98
N LEU A 160 -2.14 0.28 -5.58
CA LEU A 160 -1.56 -0.30 -4.37
C LEU A 160 -1.21 0.80 -3.37
N LEU A 161 -1.81 0.76 -2.19
CA LEU A 161 -1.46 1.62 -1.06
C LEU A 161 -0.50 0.88 -0.14
N LEU A 162 0.70 1.42 0.01
CA LEU A 162 1.73 0.91 0.91
C LEU A 162 1.85 1.85 2.11
N ASP A 163 1.48 1.36 3.29
CA ASP A 163 1.50 2.13 4.52
C ASP A 163 2.70 1.68 5.37
N GLU A 164 3.73 2.52 5.40
CA GLU A 164 5.01 2.30 6.07
C GLU A 164 5.60 0.90 5.81
N PRO A 165 5.82 0.51 4.54
CA PRO A 165 6.27 -0.84 4.20
C PRO A 165 7.65 -1.19 4.77
N ALA A 166 8.51 -0.20 5.06
CA ALA A 166 9.83 -0.41 5.64
C ALA A 166 9.84 -0.38 7.18
N ALA A 167 8.71 -0.06 7.84
CA ALA A 167 8.66 0.00 9.30
C ALA A 167 8.98 -1.36 9.92
N GLY A 168 9.94 -1.38 10.84
CA GLY A 168 10.39 -2.62 11.52
C GLY A 168 11.18 -3.61 10.66
N VAL A 169 11.40 -3.33 9.36
CA VAL A 169 12.21 -4.17 8.48
C VAL A 169 13.70 -3.93 8.79
N ALA A 170 14.43 -5.01 9.08
CA ALA A 170 15.86 -4.94 9.34
C ALA A 170 16.62 -4.40 8.12
N SER A 171 17.76 -3.74 8.35
CA SER A 171 18.56 -3.13 7.27
C SER A 171 18.95 -4.12 6.18
N ASN A 172 19.22 -5.39 6.53
CA ASN A 172 19.55 -6.44 5.57
C ASN A 172 18.38 -6.84 4.67
N ASP A 173 17.12 -6.71 5.15
CA ASP A 173 15.93 -7.08 4.41
C ASP A 173 15.37 -5.92 3.58
N ARG A 174 15.80 -4.67 3.84
CA ARG A 174 15.34 -3.47 3.11
C ARG A 174 15.72 -3.52 1.62
N GLY A 175 16.86 -4.14 1.30
CA GLY A 175 17.27 -4.35 -0.09
C GLY A 175 16.23 -5.17 -0.85
N MET A 176 15.85 -6.33 -0.31
CA MET A 176 14.84 -7.21 -0.91
C MET A 176 13.47 -6.50 -1.05
N LEU A 177 13.07 -5.72 -0.03
CA LEU A 177 11.84 -4.94 -0.11
C LEU A 177 11.87 -3.94 -1.27
N LEU A 178 12.96 -3.21 -1.40
CA LEU A 178 13.11 -2.23 -2.48
C LEU A 178 13.15 -2.90 -3.86
N ASP A 179 13.89 -4.00 -4.01
CA ASP A 179 13.97 -4.75 -5.26
C ASP A 179 12.59 -5.27 -5.67
N LEU A 180 11.82 -5.81 -4.72
CA LEU A 180 10.43 -6.20 -4.94
C LEU A 180 9.57 -5.01 -5.40
N LEU A 181 9.66 -3.85 -4.71
CA LEU A 181 8.87 -2.68 -5.07
C LEU A 181 9.24 -2.10 -6.44
N LEU A 182 10.52 -2.18 -6.83
CA LEU A 182 11.00 -1.73 -8.13
C LEU A 182 10.61 -2.71 -9.27
N SER A 183 10.44 -4.00 -8.98
CA SER A 183 10.01 -5.01 -9.95
C SER A 183 8.52 -4.96 -10.28
N LEU A 184 7.71 -4.18 -9.53
CA LEU A 184 6.27 -4.11 -9.71
C LEU A 184 5.88 -3.56 -11.09
N PRO A 185 4.75 -4.05 -11.68
CA PRO A 185 4.30 -3.67 -13.01
C PRO A 185 4.25 -2.14 -13.22
N ALA A 186 4.67 -1.69 -14.39
CA ALA A 186 4.79 -0.25 -14.69
C ALA A 186 3.45 0.48 -14.71
N ASP A 187 2.36 -0.21 -15.00
CA ASP A 187 0.98 0.29 -15.05
C ASP A 187 0.30 0.32 -13.67
N LEU A 188 0.83 -0.42 -12.67
CA LEU A 188 0.33 -0.38 -11.31
C LEU A 188 0.61 0.99 -10.68
N ALA A 189 -0.43 1.70 -10.27
CA ALA A 189 -0.28 2.94 -9.51
C ALA A 189 0.05 2.61 -8.05
N ILE A 190 1.11 3.21 -7.50
CA ILE A 190 1.53 3.03 -6.11
C ILE A 190 1.46 4.37 -5.38
N LEU A 191 0.75 4.39 -4.26
CA LEU A 191 0.85 5.43 -3.25
C LEU A 191 1.56 4.84 -2.03
N ILE A 192 2.75 5.36 -1.73
CA ILE A 192 3.53 4.93 -0.57
C ILE A 192 3.50 6.03 0.50
N ILE A 193 3.12 5.65 1.71
CA ILE A 193 3.26 6.47 2.90
C ILE A 193 4.53 6.03 3.61
N GLU A 194 5.50 6.89 3.71
CA GLU A 194 6.80 6.55 4.28
C GLU A 194 7.46 7.76 4.94
N HIS A 195 8.31 7.46 5.90
CA HIS A 195 9.21 8.42 6.55
C HIS A 195 10.70 8.10 6.28
N ASP A 196 11.00 6.90 5.76
CA ASP A 196 12.33 6.56 5.26
C ASP A 196 12.56 7.21 3.89
N MET A 197 13.24 8.37 3.90
CA MET A 197 13.50 9.13 2.71
C MET A 197 14.40 8.40 1.72
N SER A 198 15.21 7.45 2.18
CA SER A 198 16.07 6.65 1.29
C SER A 198 15.23 5.75 0.38
N LEU A 199 14.17 5.14 0.91
CA LEU A 199 13.21 4.35 0.14
C LEU A 199 12.39 5.26 -0.78
N VAL A 200 11.88 6.38 -0.24
CA VAL A 200 11.08 7.34 -1.01
C VAL A 200 11.83 7.83 -2.24
N PHE A 201 13.09 8.25 -2.10
CA PHE A 201 13.88 8.78 -3.21
C PHE A 201 14.21 7.75 -4.30
N ARG A 202 14.24 6.46 -3.95
CA ARG A 202 14.49 5.38 -4.92
C ARG A 202 13.23 4.92 -5.64
N LEU A 203 12.07 4.99 -5.00
CA LEU A 203 10.82 4.46 -5.52
C LEU A 203 9.92 5.54 -6.15
N ALA A 204 9.78 6.70 -5.49
CA ALA A 204 8.82 7.70 -5.90
C ALA A 204 9.34 8.56 -7.06
N ARG A 205 8.42 8.93 -7.97
CA ARG A 205 8.64 9.94 -9.03
C ARG A 205 8.01 11.28 -8.66
N ARG A 206 6.94 11.24 -7.90
CA ARG A 206 6.23 12.42 -7.37
C ARG A 206 6.04 12.28 -5.86
N MET A 207 5.89 13.41 -5.21
CA MET A 207 5.74 13.48 -3.76
C MET A 207 4.73 14.55 -3.39
N THR A 208 3.89 14.24 -2.41
CA THR A 208 3.01 15.18 -1.73
C THR A 208 3.43 15.28 -0.27
N VAL A 209 3.58 16.50 0.24
CA VAL A 209 3.85 16.77 1.64
C VAL A 209 2.55 17.21 2.31
N LEU A 210 2.11 16.46 3.29
CA LEU A 210 0.92 16.76 4.10
C LEU A 210 1.36 17.38 5.43
N VAL A 211 0.75 18.50 5.79
CA VAL A 211 0.99 19.20 7.07
C VAL A 211 -0.35 19.69 7.62
N ASP A 212 -0.61 19.41 8.87
CA ASP A 212 -1.85 19.81 9.57
C ASP A 212 -3.13 19.54 8.75
N GLY A 213 -3.20 18.41 8.08
CA GLY A 213 -4.34 17.99 7.28
C GLY A 213 -4.45 18.65 5.89
N GLY A 214 -3.55 19.54 5.51
CA GLY A 214 -3.50 20.18 4.19
C GLY A 214 -2.28 19.77 3.37
N ILE A 215 -2.35 19.91 2.05
CA ILE A 215 -1.18 19.73 1.18
C ILE A 215 -0.33 21.00 1.25
N LEU A 216 0.89 20.86 1.77
CA LEU A 216 1.87 21.96 1.80
C LEU A 216 2.47 22.18 0.39
N THR A 217 2.85 21.09 -0.25
CA THR A 217 3.44 21.11 -1.60
C THR A 217 3.29 19.74 -2.27
N GLU A 218 3.25 19.74 -3.60
CA GLU A 218 3.25 18.55 -4.44
C GLU A 218 4.08 18.79 -5.69
N GLY A 219 4.93 17.83 -6.07
CA GLY A 219 5.77 17.98 -7.25
C GLY A 219 6.62 16.76 -7.53
N SER A 220 7.66 16.92 -8.36
CA SER A 220 8.70 15.92 -8.47
C SER A 220 9.44 15.78 -7.14
N VAL A 221 10.10 14.64 -6.94
CA VAL A 221 10.93 14.43 -5.74
C VAL A 221 12.00 15.51 -5.60
N ALA A 222 12.57 15.97 -6.72
CA ALA A 222 13.58 17.02 -6.73
C ALA A 222 13.00 18.37 -6.29
N ASP A 223 11.84 18.76 -6.82
CA ASP A 223 11.17 20.03 -6.49
C ASP A 223 10.80 20.09 -5.01
N VAL A 224 10.17 19.02 -4.51
CA VAL A 224 9.73 18.94 -3.10
C VAL A 224 10.94 18.96 -2.15
N ARG A 225 12.03 18.27 -2.51
CA ARG A 225 13.26 18.27 -1.73
C ARG A 225 13.92 19.67 -1.67
N ALA A 226 13.79 20.46 -2.73
CA ALA A 226 14.34 21.80 -2.82
C ALA A 226 13.48 22.85 -2.10
N ASP A 227 12.21 22.55 -1.82
CA ASP A 227 11.27 23.49 -1.19
C ASP A 227 11.69 23.83 0.25
N PRO A 228 12.00 25.10 0.57
CA PRO A 228 12.44 25.51 1.91
C PRO A 228 11.37 25.22 2.98
N ARG A 229 10.08 25.33 2.64
CA ARG A 229 8.96 25.05 3.59
C ARG A 229 8.99 23.59 4.06
N VAL A 230 9.38 22.66 3.19
CA VAL A 230 9.53 21.24 3.53
C VAL A 230 10.68 21.06 4.52
N ARG A 231 11.80 21.74 4.30
CA ARG A 231 12.94 21.71 5.23
C ARG A 231 12.54 22.22 6.62
N ASP A 232 11.82 23.32 6.68
CA ASP A 232 11.38 23.91 7.97
C ASP A 232 10.47 22.97 8.75
N VAL A 233 9.55 22.26 8.09
CA VAL A 233 8.67 21.26 8.71
C VAL A 233 9.45 20.11 9.32
N TYR A 234 10.50 19.63 8.64
CA TYR A 234 11.29 18.49 9.11
C TYR A 234 12.44 18.86 10.05
N LEU A 235 12.98 20.09 9.98
CA LEU A 235 14.02 20.59 10.87
C LEU A 235 13.44 21.28 12.12
N GLY A 236 12.35 22.00 11.97
CA GLY A 236 11.65 22.69 13.08
C GLY A 236 11.08 21.72 14.13
N SER A 237 10.71 20.50 13.74
CA SER A 237 10.22 19.46 14.66
C SER A 237 11.30 18.91 15.62
N ARG A 238 12.58 19.21 15.40
CA ARG A 238 13.67 18.79 16.30
C ARG A 238 13.85 19.69 17.55
N HIS A 239 13.12 20.83 17.64
CA HIS A 239 13.27 21.77 18.74
C HIS A 239 12.17 21.65 19.82
N HIS A 240 11.28 20.67 19.73
CA HIS A 240 10.20 20.44 20.70
C HIS A 240 10.20 19.01 21.28
N ALA A 241 11.36 18.38 21.43
CA ALA A 241 11.51 17.10 22.11
C ALA A 241 12.41 17.27 23.37
#